data_3dcfa70ba1a49b274622c590512b394e
#
_entry.id   3dcfa70ba1a49b274622c590512b394e
#
_cell.length_a   1.000
_cell.length_b   1.000
_cell.length_c   1.000
_cell.angle_alpha   90.00
_cell.angle_beta   90.00
_cell.angle_gamma   90.00
#
_symmetry.space_group_name_H-M   'P 1'
#
loop_
_entity.id
_entity.type
_entity.pdbx_description
1 polymer ?
#
loop_
_entity_poly.entity_id
_entity_poly.type
_entity_poly.pdbx_seq_one_letter_code
_entity_poly.pdbx_strand_id
1 'polypeptide(L)'
;MDYLDYFDIVDGKLLFSGGNISELSEKYGTPLIIYSRRIIERNVRELMNAFDKENFSLHYAMKANYNPAILSILRNKGVGIDAANLNEVLLALQTGFSKDKIIASPNNLPGNELKNIKETGVTINFDDISQFNMVAADPPETVSFRINPGIGKGEFEGTTTGGKGSKFGMPPEAALKAYETAIESGVHRFGIHMMTGSNVLDPEFFRESTRTFFSIASGISHKLGITFEFVDIGGGFGVPYRDNEESLDLGRTSNYIKENMKNYRDLFTENTKLIIEPGRYIVANSAVLISRVTCKKDYDRIMIGTDTGMNILIRPALYGAIHPIIPVNKFFNKKEERGDVVGPICENTDKIAKDISIQKLEPGDLIAILNAGAYVTSMSSNYNLQPKAMEILLDNREEYIIRERDELQDMLNNFIIPEHLKAIGMDRL
;
A
#
# COMPACT_ATOMS: atom_id res chain seq x y z
N MET A 1 11.05 -15.70 -11.47
CA MET A 1 11.73 -14.39 -11.36
C MET A 1 13.10 -14.62 -10.74
N ASP A 2 14.17 -14.09 -11.35
CA ASP A 2 15.47 -14.04 -10.66
C ASP A 2 15.47 -12.81 -9.76
N TYR A 3 15.51 -13.01 -8.44
CA TYR A 3 15.53 -11.90 -7.49
C TYR A 3 16.80 -11.05 -7.60
N LEU A 4 17.84 -11.58 -8.24
CA LEU A 4 19.03 -10.79 -8.52
C LEU A 4 18.79 -9.66 -9.53
N ASP A 5 17.71 -9.74 -10.33
CA ASP A 5 17.30 -8.65 -11.23
C ASP A 5 16.97 -7.33 -10.50
N TYR A 6 16.76 -7.37 -9.18
CA TYR A 6 16.58 -6.18 -8.34
C TYR A 6 17.89 -5.46 -8.03
N PHE A 7 19.03 -6.13 -8.26
CA PHE A 7 20.33 -5.67 -7.82
C PHE A 7 21.31 -5.57 -8.99
N ASP A 8 22.20 -4.60 -8.89
CA ASP A 8 23.40 -4.58 -9.70
C ASP A 8 24.52 -5.30 -8.92
N ILE A 9 25.36 -6.11 -9.61
CA ILE A 9 26.48 -6.79 -9.01
C ILE A 9 27.76 -6.17 -9.58
N VAL A 10 28.54 -5.50 -8.72
CA VAL A 10 29.79 -4.84 -9.09
C VAL A 10 30.89 -5.29 -8.14
N ASP A 11 31.98 -5.83 -8.67
CA ASP A 11 33.14 -6.32 -7.90
C ASP A 11 32.74 -7.29 -6.78
N GLY A 12 31.76 -8.17 -7.03
CA GLY A 12 31.25 -9.14 -6.04
C GLY A 12 30.41 -8.54 -4.92
N LYS A 13 30.04 -7.25 -5.02
CA LYS A 13 29.18 -6.55 -4.07
C LYS A 13 27.75 -6.42 -4.63
N LEU A 14 26.76 -6.54 -3.76
CA LEU A 14 25.36 -6.37 -4.09
C LEU A 14 24.96 -4.89 -3.93
N LEU A 15 24.54 -4.27 -5.03
CA LEU A 15 24.09 -2.88 -5.06
C LEU A 15 22.59 -2.83 -5.31
N PHE A 16 21.89 -2.03 -4.53
CA PHE A 16 20.49 -1.71 -4.77
C PHE A 16 20.39 -0.28 -5.33
N SER A 17 19.93 -0.17 -6.57
CA SER A 17 19.80 1.15 -7.25
C SER A 17 21.09 2.00 -7.22
N GLY A 18 22.24 1.35 -7.28
CA GLY A 18 23.58 1.97 -7.27
C GLY A 18 24.19 2.17 -5.88
N GLY A 19 23.44 1.97 -4.80
CA GLY A 19 23.94 2.02 -3.42
C GLY A 19 24.49 0.66 -2.97
N ASN A 20 25.70 0.63 -2.42
CA ASN A 20 26.29 -0.57 -1.85
C ASN A 20 25.62 -0.91 -0.51
N ILE A 21 24.88 -2.01 -0.46
CA ILE A 21 24.07 -2.40 0.70
C ILE A 21 24.94 -2.56 1.97
N SER A 22 26.11 -3.17 1.85
CA SER A 22 27.00 -3.38 3.00
C SER A 22 27.50 -2.04 3.57
N GLU A 23 27.95 -1.12 2.71
CA GLU A 23 28.42 0.21 3.12
C GLU A 23 27.30 1.05 3.75
N LEU A 24 26.09 1.01 3.16
CA LEU A 24 24.90 1.67 3.71
C LEU A 24 24.53 1.11 5.09
N SER A 25 24.60 -0.21 5.24
CA SER A 25 24.30 -0.86 6.52
C SER A 25 25.30 -0.56 7.61
N GLU A 26 26.59 -0.40 7.27
CA GLU A 26 27.61 0.05 8.24
C GLU A 26 27.43 1.53 8.62
N LYS A 27 27.08 2.37 7.65
CA LYS A 27 26.88 3.81 7.87
C LYS A 27 25.64 4.13 8.72
N TYR A 28 24.50 3.47 8.44
CA TYR A 28 23.21 3.80 9.02
C TYR A 28 22.72 2.79 10.06
N GLY A 29 23.42 1.66 10.20
CA GLY A 29 23.00 0.55 11.05
C GLY A 29 21.80 -0.22 10.48
N THR A 30 21.46 -1.34 11.12
CA THR A 30 20.27 -2.16 10.81
C THR A 30 19.32 -2.20 12.01
N PRO A 31 18.02 -2.47 11.83
CA PRO A 31 17.30 -2.63 10.58
C PRO A 31 17.25 -1.34 9.77
N LEU A 32 17.35 -1.44 8.42
CA LEU A 32 17.40 -0.31 7.50
C LEU A 32 16.49 -0.57 6.29
N ILE A 33 15.60 0.36 5.95
CA ILE A 33 14.82 0.30 4.71
C ILE A 33 15.45 1.23 3.69
N ILE A 34 15.81 0.70 2.53
CA ILE A 34 16.43 1.44 1.45
C ILE A 34 15.44 1.54 0.30
N TYR A 35 15.00 2.76 -0.02
CA TYR A 35 14.10 3.06 -1.14
C TYR A 35 14.88 3.53 -2.38
N SER A 36 14.35 3.24 -3.55
CA SER A 36 14.84 3.70 -4.84
C SER A 36 13.83 4.64 -5.51
N ARG A 37 14.17 5.93 -5.66
CA ARG A 37 13.37 6.87 -6.43
C ARG A 37 13.19 6.41 -7.88
N ARG A 38 14.25 5.91 -8.50
CA ARG A 38 14.24 5.41 -9.89
C ARG A 38 13.17 4.34 -10.11
N ILE A 39 13.04 3.40 -9.14
CA ILE A 39 12.06 2.30 -9.25
C ILE A 39 10.63 2.83 -9.06
N ILE A 40 10.40 3.73 -8.08
CA ILE A 40 9.08 4.37 -7.90
C ILE A 40 8.65 5.08 -9.19
N GLU A 41 9.52 5.91 -9.77
CA GLU A 41 9.23 6.64 -11.00
C GLU A 41 9.03 5.73 -12.21
N ARG A 42 9.76 4.60 -12.29
CA ARG A 42 9.56 3.58 -13.32
C ARG A 42 8.16 2.98 -13.21
N ASN A 43 7.76 2.54 -12.02
CA ASN A 43 6.47 1.89 -11.79
C ASN A 43 5.29 2.84 -12.11
N VAL A 44 5.40 4.12 -11.71
CA VAL A 44 4.42 5.16 -12.10
C VAL A 44 4.34 5.30 -13.62
N ARG A 45 5.49 5.39 -14.30
CA ARG A 45 5.55 5.54 -15.76
C ARG A 45 4.95 4.34 -16.48
N GLU A 46 5.20 3.11 -16.00
CA GLU A 46 4.62 1.88 -16.56
C GLU A 46 3.09 1.92 -16.50
N LEU A 47 2.53 2.26 -15.34
CA LEU A 47 1.08 2.42 -15.18
C LEU A 47 0.52 3.52 -16.07
N MET A 48 1.14 4.71 -16.08
CA MET A 48 0.68 5.82 -16.91
C MET A 48 0.75 5.54 -18.41
N ASN A 49 1.72 4.73 -18.85
CA ASN A 49 1.85 4.36 -20.26
C ASN A 49 0.91 3.23 -20.69
N ALA A 50 0.38 2.44 -19.75
CA ALA A 50 -0.55 1.35 -20.05
C ALA A 50 -1.96 1.87 -20.41
N PHE A 51 -2.33 3.08 -19.95
CA PHE A 51 -3.64 3.69 -20.16
C PHE A 51 -3.56 4.95 -21.04
N ASP A 52 -4.68 5.30 -21.67
CA ASP A 52 -4.78 6.47 -22.52
C ASP A 52 -4.77 7.75 -21.69
N LYS A 53 -3.91 8.72 -22.05
CA LYS A 53 -3.61 9.89 -21.19
C LYS A 53 -4.77 10.87 -21.03
N GLU A 54 -5.69 10.95 -21.98
CA GLU A 54 -6.69 12.03 -22.02
C GLU A 54 -7.75 11.90 -20.93
N ASN A 55 -8.24 10.67 -20.67
CA ASN A 55 -9.29 10.41 -19.71
C ASN A 55 -8.86 9.42 -18.62
N PHE A 56 -7.62 9.55 -18.16
CA PHE A 56 -7.04 8.66 -17.15
C PHE A 56 -6.44 9.46 -16.01
N SER A 57 -6.63 8.98 -14.79
CA SER A 57 -5.98 9.50 -13.59
C SER A 57 -5.46 8.35 -12.72
N LEU A 58 -4.19 8.44 -12.38
CA LEU A 58 -3.54 7.52 -11.44
C LEU A 58 -3.58 8.14 -10.05
N HIS A 59 -4.23 7.47 -9.11
CA HIS A 59 -4.26 7.84 -7.69
C HIS A 59 -3.48 6.80 -6.89
N TYR A 60 -2.65 7.24 -5.99
CA TYR A 60 -1.85 6.36 -5.15
C TYR A 60 -2.58 6.06 -3.84
N ALA A 61 -2.80 4.77 -3.55
CA ALA A 61 -3.35 4.34 -2.26
C ALA A 61 -2.30 4.51 -1.16
N MET A 62 -2.32 5.66 -0.47
CA MET A 62 -1.24 6.05 0.44
C MET A 62 -1.14 5.18 1.69
N LYS A 63 -2.17 4.40 2.02
CA LYS A 63 -2.10 3.33 3.04
C LYS A 63 -0.97 2.33 2.82
N ALA A 64 -0.47 2.17 1.58
CA ALA A 64 0.66 1.30 1.28
C ALA A 64 1.97 1.87 1.84
N ASN A 65 2.17 3.19 1.73
CA ASN A 65 3.30 3.91 2.34
C ASN A 65 3.02 5.41 2.32
N TYR A 66 2.88 6.02 3.47
CA TYR A 66 2.56 7.44 3.63
C TYR A 66 3.79 8.33 3.91
N ASN A 67 5.02 7.85 3.68
CA ASN A 67 6.22 8.66 3.88
C ASN A 67 6.17 9.93 3.02
N PRO A 68 6.30 11.15 3.58
CA PRO A 68 6.17 12.41 2.87
C PRO A 68 7.14 12.59 1.69
N ALA A 69 8.34 11.99 1.76
CA ALA A 69 9.29 12.02 0.66
C ALA A 69 8.78 11.21 -0.54
N ILE A 70 8.19 10.02 -0.30
CA ILE A 70 7.57 9.21 -1.35
C ILE A 70 6.37 9.94 -1.94
N LEU A 71 5.50 10.52 -1.10
CA LEU A 71 4.35 11.31 -1.56
C LEU A 71 4.80 12.48 -2.44
N SER A 72 5.89 13.17 -2.07
CA SER A 72 6.45 14.27 -2.86
C SER A 72 6.96 13.82 -4.24
N ILE A 73 7.57 12.63 -4.34
CA ILE A 73 7.96 12.04 -5.63
C ILE A 73 6.71 11.82 -6.50
N LEU A 74 5.66 11.23 -5.94
CA LEU A 74 4.42 10.93 -6.65
C LEU A 74 3.68 12.19 -7.11
N ARG A 75 3.59 13.21 -6.24
CA ARG A 75 3.03 14.52 -6.58
C ARG A 75 3.75 15.14 -7.79
N ASN A 76 5.08 15.11 -7.79
CA ASN A 76 5.90 15.66 -8.89
C ASN A 76 5.72 14.87 -10.20
N LYS A 77 5.14 13.68 -10.17
CA LYS A 77 4.76 12.90 -11.36
C LYS A 77 3.29 13.09 -11.75
N GLY A 78 2.55 13.98 -11.08
CA GLY A 78 1.14 14.24 -11.39
C GLY A 78 0.18 13.16 -10.90
N VAL A 79 0.63 12.25 -10.03
CA VAL A 79 -0.20 11.21 -9.40
C VAL A 79 -1.12 11.89 -8.38
N GLY A 80 -2.39 11.46 -8.31
CA GLY A 80 -3.32 11.82 -7.24
C GLY A 80 -3.20 10.90 -6.02
N ILE A 81 -4.09 11.05 -5.05
CA ILE A 81 -4.11 10.28 -3.80
C ILE A 81 -5.47 9.61 -3.59
N ASP A 82 -5.46 8.32 -3.20
CA ASP A 82 -6.52 7.65 -2.47
C ASP A 82 -6.16 7.66 -0.98
N ALA A 83 -7.00 8.35 -0.17
CA ALA A 83 -6.83 8.51 1.27
C ALA A 83 -7.94 7.78 2.04
N ALA A 84 -7.60 7.02 3.07
CA ALA A 84 -8.54 6.20 3.83
C ALA A 84 -9.19 6.92 5.04
N ASN A 85 -8.68 8.08 5.45
CA ASN A 85 -9.13 8.82 6.63
C ASN A 85 -8.69 10.29 6.59
N LEU A 86 -9.13 11.08 7.58
CA LEU A 86 -8.80 12.50 7.68
C LEU A 86 -7.29 12.76 7.76
N ASN A 87 -6.54 11.98 8.53
CA ASN A 87 -5.10 12.22 8.70
C ASN A 87 -4.34 12.00 7.38
N GLU A 88 -4.72 11.01 6.59
CA GLU A 88 -4.16 10.81 5.24
C GLU A 88 -4.52 11.97 4.32
N VAL A 89 -5.76 12.48 4.35
CA VAL A 89 -6.16 13.68 3.59
C VAL A 89 -5.32 14.89 3.99
N LEU A 90 -5.20 15.16 5.29
CA LEU A 90 -4.42 16.30 5.80
C LEU A 90 -2.94 16.17 5.42
N LEU A 91 -2.34 14.98 5.52
CA LEU A 91 -0.97 14.75 5.12
C LEU A 91 -0.77 14.96 3.61
N ALA A 92 -1.71 14.50 2.79
CA ALA A 92 -1.67 14.75 1.35
C ALA A 92 -1.70 16.26 1.04
N LEU A 93 -2.60 17.03 1.67
CA LEU A 93 -2.66 18.48 1.54
C LEU A 93 -1.37 19.15 2.02
N GLN A 94 -0.83 18.76 3.17
CA GLN A 94 0.44 19.29 3.72
C GLN A 94 1.64 19.00 2.83
N THR A 95 1.64 17.86 2.13
CA THR A 95 2.68 17.52 1.14
C THR A 95 2.47 18.21 -0.22
N GLY A 96 1.43 19.06 -0.33
CA GLY A 96 1.20 19.95 -1.47
C GLY A 96 0.39 19.33 -2.61
N PHE A 97 -0.36 18.27 -2.38
CA PHE A 97 -1.37 17.82 -3.34
C PHE A 97 -2.54 18.81 -3.36
N SER A 98 -3.04 19.14 -4.55
CA SER A 98 -4.27 19.92 -4.68
C SER A 98 -5.49 19.04 -4.34
N LYS A 99 -6.53 19.65 -3.78
CA LYS A 99 -7.73 18.93 -3.32
C LYS A 99 -8.43 18.15 -4.43
N ASP A 100 -8.38 18.62 -5.67
CA ASP A 100 -8.94 17.96 -6.85
C ASP A 100 -8.16 16.70 -7.29
N LYS A 101 -7.00 16.45 -6.69
CA LYS A 101 -6.18 15.25 -6.86
C LYS A 101 -6.28 14.28 -5.70
N ILE A 102 -7.18 14.52 -4.75
CA ILE A 102 -7.37 13.67 -3.57
C ILE A 102 -8.80 13.11 -3.60
N ILE A 103 -8.91 11.79 -3.53
CA ILE A 103 -10.15 11.07 -3.25
C ILE A 103 -10.02 10.48 -1.85
N ALA A 104 -10.99 10.77 -0.99
CA ALA A 104 -11.10 10.13 0.31
C ALA A 104 -12.10 8.97 0.23
N SER A 105 -11.61 7.76 0.49
CA SER A 105 -12.42 6.53 0.54
C SER A 105 -12.50 5.99 1.98
N PRO A 106 -13.18 6.71 2.89
CA PRO A 106 -13.23 6.34 4.29
C PRO A 106 -14.11 5.13 4.53
N ASN A 107 -13.76 4.35 5.57
CA ASN A 107 -14.55 3.21 6.00
C ASN A 107 -14.79 3.27 7.52
N ASN A 108 -16.07 3.18 7.94
CA ASN A 108 -16.48 3.16 9.35
C ASN A 108 -15.96 4.36 10.19
N LEU A 109 -15.90 5.57 9.63
CA LEU A 109 -15.46 6.73 10.36
C LEU A 109 -16.57 7.34 11.24
N PRO A 110 -16.21 7.99 12.37
CA PRO A 110 -17.13 8.84 13.11
C PRO A 110 -17.64 10.03 12.27
N GLY A 111 -18.88 10.44 12.50
CA GLY A 111 -19.52 11.48 11.70
C GLY A 111 -18.81 12.85 11.75
N ASN A 112 -18.15 13.18 12.86
CA ASN A 112 -17.34 14.41 12.96
C ASN A 112 -16.11 14.35 12.06
N GLU A 113 -15.45 13.20 11.94
CA GLU A 113 -14.30 13.03 11.08
C GLU A 113 -14.70 13.13 9.60
N LEU A 114 -15.82 12.52 9.22
CA LEU A 114 -16.37 12.62 7.87
C LEU A 114 -16.72 14.08 7.49
N LYS A 115 -17.31 14.86 8.42
CA LYS A 115 -17.57 16.29 8.21
C LYS A 115 -16.27 17.07 8.00
N ASN A 116 -15.25 16.79 8.80
CA ASN A 116 -13.94 17.44 8.64
C ASN A 116 -13.31 17.10 7.28
N ILE A 117 -13.44 15.85 6.78
CA ILE A 117 -13.01 15.50 5.43
C ILE A 117 -13.77 16.35 4.39
N LYS A 118 -15.08 16.45 4.51
CA LYS A 118 -15.92 17.26 3.61
C LYS A 118 -15.46 18.73 3.57
N GLU A 119 -15.15 19.31 4.73
CA GLU A 119 -14.68 20.70 4.85
C GLU A 119 -13.34 20.96 4.13
N THR A 120 -12.52 19.93 3.91
CA THR A 120 -11.29 20.08 3.10
C THR A 120 -11.59 20.32 1.62
N GLY A 121 -12.78 19.98 1.16
CA GLY A 121 -13.22 20.10 -0.23
C GLY A 121 -12.63 19.06 -1.18
N VAL A 122 -12.10 17.94 -0.66
CA VAL A 122 -11.70 16.78 -1.46
C VAL A 122 -12.91 15.97 -1.90
N THR A 123 -12.77 15.17 -2.96
CA THR A 123 -13.81 14.23 -3.38
C THR A 123 -13.98 13.13 -2.34
N ILE A 124 -15.22 12.82 -1.95
CA ILE A 124 -15.51 11.72 -1.03
C ILE A 124 -16.15 10.57 -1.78
N ASN A 125 -15.58 9.39 -1.60
CA ASN A 125 -16.16 8.13 -2.03
C ASN A 125 -16.76 7.43 -0.80
N PHE A 126 -18.07 7.44 -0.67
CA PHE A 126 -18.78 6.87 0.47
C PHE A 126 -18.85 5.35 0.37
N ASP A 127 -18.47 4.66 1.44
CA ASP A 127 -18.51 3.21 1.52
C ASP A 127 -19.94 2.67 1.68
N ASP A 128 -20.82 3.49 2.30
CA ASP A 128 -22.22 3.14 2.57
C ASP A 128 -23.11 4.39 2.65
N ILE A 129 -24.43 4.20 2.38
CA ILE A 129 -25.44 5.26 2.45
C ILE A 129 -25.53 5.90 3.84
N SER A 130 -25.26 5.15 4.91
CA SER A 130 -25.28 5.70 6.28
C SER A 130 -24.24 6.78 6.50
N GLN A 131 -23.07 6.67 5.84
CA GLN A 131 -22.06 7.72 5.84
C GLN A 131 -22.55 8.97 5.08
N PHE A 132 -23.13 8.78 3.91
CA PHE A 132 -23.70 9.92 3.15
C PHE A 132 -24.77 10.65 3.94
N ASN A 133 -25.66 9.93 4.63
CA ASN A 133 -26.71 10.52 5.46
C ASN A 133 -26.19 11.43 6.57
N MET A 134 -24.95 11.26 7.03
CA MET A 134 -24.34 12.16 8.04
C MET A 134 -24.04 13.57 7.50
N VAL A 135 -23.99 13.70 6.17
CA VAL A 135 -23.69 14.96 5.47
C VAL A 135 -24.78 15.38 4.46
N ALA A 136 -25.85 14.60 4.34
CA ALA A 136 -26.89 14.79 3.32
C ALA A 136 -27.64 16.14 3.41
N ALA A 137 -27.68 16.77 4.60
CA ALA A 137 -28.28 18.10 4.78
C ALA A 137 -27.48 19.24 4.12
N ASP A 138 -26.19 19.02 3.89
CA ASP A 138 -25.26 19.91 3.18
C ASP A 138 -24.24 19.00 2.46
N PRO A 139 -24.65 18.39 1.32
CA PRO A 139 -23.84 17.37 0.66
C PRO A 139 -22.64 17.98 -0.07
N PRO A 140 -21.58 17.17 -0.34
CA PRO A 140 -20.52 17.55 -1.25
C PRO A 140 -21.05 17.79 -2.67
N GLU A 141 -20.38 18.65 -3.43
CA GLU A 141 -20.74 18.94 -4.85
C GLU A 141 -20.71 17.67 -5.72
N THR A 142 -19.69 16.84 -5.53
CA THR A 142 -19.52 15.56 -6.23
C THR A 142 -19.57 14.41 -5.23
N VAL A 143 -20.41 13.42 -5.49
CA VAL A 143 -20.59 12.24 -4.62
C VAL A 143 -20.24 10.98 -5.40
N SER A 144 -19.47 10.10 -4.79
CA SER A 144 -19.19 8.75 -5.28
C SER A 144 -19.58 7.73 -4.22
N PHE A 145 -20.02 6.56 -4.67
CA PHE A 145 -20.29 5.43 -3.78
C PHE A 145 -19.49 4.22 -4.18
N ARG A 146 -19.02 3.49 -3.17
CA ARG A 146 -18.31 2.23 -3.35
C ARG A 146 -19.27 1.08 -3.57
N ILE A 147 -19.14 0.46 -4.71
CA ILE A 147 -19.95 -0.71 -5.10
C ILE A 147 -19.18 -1.99 -4.76
N ASN A 148 -19.85 -2.93 -4.11
CA ASN A 148 -19.38 -4.29 -3.99
C ASN A 148 -20.01 -5.13 -5.11
N PRO A 149 -19.28 -5.49 -6.17
CA PRO A 149 -19.84 -6.21 -7.31
C PRO A 149 -20.09 -7.69 -7.05
N GLY A 150 -19.91 -8.17 -5.81
CA GLY A 150 -20.07 -9.58 -5.44
C GLY A 150 -18.87 -10.47 -5.77
N ILE A 151 -17.83 -9.92 -6.35
CA ILE A 151 -16.57 -10.59 -6.68
C ILE A 151 -15.40 -9.93 -5.94
N GLY A 152 -14.43 -10.76 -5.53
CA GLY A 152 -13.22 -10.29 -4.88
C GLY A 152 -12.12 -11.33 -4.98
N LYS A 153 -10.86 -10.86 -5.04
CA LYS A 153 -9.66 -11.71 -5.07
C LYS A 153 -8.56 -11.03 -4.25
N GLY A 154 -7.99 -11.74 -3.31
CA GLY A 154 -6.85 -11.29 -2.52
C GLY A 154 -5.83 -12.41 -2.40
N GLU A 155 -4.57 -12.07 -2.18
CA GLU A 155 -3.53 -13.06 -1.86
C GLU A 155 -3.87 -13.81 -0.57
N PHE A 156 -4.54 -13.13 0.36
CA PHE A 156 -5.01 -13.68 1.64
C PHE A 156 -6.49 -13.33 1.85
N GLU A 157 -7.22 -14.16 2.59
CA GLU A 157 -8.62 -13.91 2.94
C GLU A 157 -8.82 -12.52 3.55
N GLY A 158 -7.96 -12.15 4.52
CA GLY A 158 -8.01 -10.85 5.20
C GLY A 158 -7.71 -9.63 4.30
N THR A 159 -7.20 -9.84 3.09
CA THR A 159 -6.90 -8.77 2.12
C THR A 159 -7.86 -8.74 0.93
N THR A 160 -8.88 -9.61 0.92
CA THR A 160 -9.95 -9.60 -0.09
C THR A 160 -10.95 -8.49 0.26
N THR A 161 -11.07 -7.47 -0.62
CA THR A 161 -11.82 -6.24 -0.34
C THR A 161 -13.15 -6.11 -1.09
N GLY A 162 -13.58 -7.17 -1.77
CA GLY A 162 -14.87 -7.31 -2.45
C GLY A 162 -15.44 -8.71 -2.27
N GLY A 163 -16.65 -8.94 -2.78
CA GLY A 163 -17.33 -10.22 -2.69
C GLY A 163 -18.16 -10.39 -1.41
N LYS A 164 -18.77 -11.57 -1.28
CA LYS A 164 -19.67 -11.89 -0.17
C LYS A 164 -18.92 -11.91 1.17
N GLY A 165 -19.46 -11.22 2.17
CA GLY A 165 -18.86 -11.14 3.51
C GLY A 165 -17.78 -10.06 3.67
N SER A 166 -17.42 -9.34 2.60
CA SER A 166 -16.58 -8.15 2.71
C SER A 166 -17.28 -7.06 3.51
N LYS A 167 -16.51 -6.38 4.39
CA LYS A 167 -17.03 -5.23 5.15
C LYS A 167 -17.17 -3.95 4.32
N PHE A 168 -16.75 -3.98 3.06
CA PHE A 168 -16.61 -2.81 2.20
C PHE A 168 -17.67 -2.76 1.11
N GLY A 169 -18.19 -1.54 0.88
CA GLY A 169 -19.04 -1.21 -0.24
C GLY A 169 -20.45 -1.79 -0.14
N MET A 170 -21.32 -1.28 -0.99
CA MET A 170 -22.74 -1.64 -1.06
C MET A 170 -23.03 -2.63 -2.19
N PRO A 171 -23.97 -3.57 -2.01
CA PRO A 171 -24.50 -4.35 -3.13
C PRO A 171 -25.23 -3.42 -4.11
N PRO A 172 -25.43 -3.84 -5.39
CA PRO A 172 -25.98 -2.97 -6.45
C PRO A 172 -27.31 -2.31 -6.13
N GLU A 173 -28.22 -3.02 -5.47
CA GLU A 173 -29.53 -2.51 -5.11
C GLU A 173 -29.47 -1.41 -4.04
N ALA A 174 -28.58 -1.56 -3.06
CA ALA A 174 -28.35 -0.55 -2.05
C ALA A 174 -27.64 0.69 -2.64
N ALA A 175 -26.69 0.47 -3.55
CA ALA A 175 -26.03 1.55 -4.25
C ALA A 175 -27.01 2.38 -5.12
N LEU A 176 -27.92 1.74 -5.85
CA LEU A 176 -28.97 2.44 -6.59
C LEU A 176 -29.74 3.38 -5.67
N LYS A 177 -30.19 2.88 -4.51
CA LYS A 177 -30.90 3.68 -3.52
C LYS A 177 -30.05 4.81 -2.92
N ALA A 178 -28.76 4.60 -2.78
CA ALA A 178 -27.83 5.63 -2.30
C ALA A 178 -27.73 6.80 -3.29
N TYR A 179 -27.66 6.52 -4.61
CA TYR A 179 -27.70 7.55 -5.65
C TYR A 179 -29.07 8.26 -5.72
N GLU A 180 -30.20 7.55 -5.57
CA GLU A 180 -31.52 8.16 -5.46
C GLU A 180 -31.55 9.18 -4.30
N THR A 181 -31.09 8.77 -3.12
CA THR A 181 -31.05 9.65 -1.94
C THR A 181 -30.11 10.85 -2.15
N ALA A 182 -28.98 10.68 -2.84
CA ALA A 182 -28.07 11.78 -3.16
C ALA A 182 -28.73 12.78 -4.13
N ILE A 183 -29.47 12.33 -5.15
CA ILE A 183 -30.26 13.18 -6.06
C ILE A 183 -31.31 13.97 -5.28
N GLU A 184 -32.07 13.30 -4.41
CA GLU A 184 -33.09 13.94 -3.55
C GLU A 184 -32.49 14.99 -2.61
N SER A 185 -31.21 14.81 -2.21
CA SER A 185 -30.45 15.78 -1.41
C SER A 185 -29.85 16.93 -2.23
N GLY A 186 -30.10 16.98 -3.55
CA GLY A 186 -29.67 18.07 -4.43
C GLY A 186 -28.27 17.86 -5.04
N VAL A 187 -27.72 16.66 -4.99
CA VAL A 187 -26.45 16.33 -5.68
C VAL A 187 -26.71 16.13 -7.18
N HIS A 188 -25.85 16.71 -8.03
CA HIS A 188 -25.96 16.63 -9.49
C HIS A 188 -24.70 16.10 -10.17
N ARG A 189 -23.60 15.88 -9.41
CA ARG A 189 -22.31 15.40 -9.92
C ARG A 189 -21.95 14.09 -9.25
N PHE A 190 -21.66 13.09 -10.03
CA PHE A 190 -21.47 11.72 -9.54
C PHE A 190 -20.18 11.09 -10.06
N GLY A 191 -19.51 10.38 -9.17
CA GLY A 191 -18.53 9.35 -9.49
C GLY A 191 -19.07 7.98 -9.10
N ILE A 192 -18.35 6.94 -9.45
CA ILE A 192 -18.65 5.56 -9.02
C ILE A 192 -17.34 4.81 -8.79
N HIS A 193 -17.29 3.98 -7.75
CA HIS A 193 -16.06 3.32 -7.32
C HIS A 193 -16.28 1.84 -7.01
N MET A 194 -15.25 1.03 -7.26
CA MET A 194 -15.13 -0.32 -6.71
C MET A 194 -13.69 -0.57 -6.24
N MET A 195 -13.52 -1.49 -5.28
CA MET A 195 -12.23 -2.05 -4.91
C MET A 195 -12.41 -3.53 -4.60
N THR A 196 -11.87 -4.41 -5.44
CA THR A 196 -12.21 -5.83 -5.44
C THR A 196 -11.05 -6.76 -5.11
N GLY A 197 -9.81 -6.26 -5.06
CA GLY A 197 -8.68 -7.16 -4.88
C GLY A 197 -7.43 -6.54 -4.28
N SER A 198 -6.48 -7.41 -3.92
CA SER A 198 -5.15 -7.03 -3.47
C SER A 198 -4.11 -8.04 -3.94
N ASN A 199 -3.01 -7.55 -4.50
CA ASN A 199 -1.92 -8.36 -5.08
C ASN A 199 -2.39 -9.32 -6.16
N VAL A 200 -3.21 -8.85 -7.09
CA VAL A 200 -3.71 -9.64 -8.22
C VAL A 200 -2.69 -9.60 -9.36
N LEU A 201 -2.23 -10.78 -9.78
CA LEU A 201 -1.29 -10.96 -10.90
C LEU A 201 -1.97 -11.45 -12.18
N ASP A 202 -3.26 -11.74 -12.12
CA ASP A 202 -4.05 -12.33 -13.20
C ASP A 202 -4.86 -11.27 -13.96
N PRO A 203 -4.56 -10.97 -15.23
CA PRO A 203 -5.30 -10.00 -16.03
C PRO A 203 -6.78 -10.36 -16.23
N GLU A 204 -7.13 -11.66 -16.24
CA GLU A 204 -8.52 -12.10 -16.44
C GLU A 204 -9.42 -11.66 -15.27
N PHE A 205 -8.88 -11.61 -14.05
CA PHE A 205 -9.63 -11.06 -12.92
C PHE A 205 -10.04 -9.59 -13.15
N PHE A 206 -9.14 -8.77 -13.67
CA PHE A 206 -9.47 -7.37 -14.01
C PHE A 206 -10.50 -7.29 -15.14
N ARG A 207 -10.43 -8.18 -16.12
CA ARG A 207 -11.43 -8.27 -17.19
C ARG A 207 -12.83 -8.57 -16.63
N GLU A 208 -12.93 -9.57 -15.77
CA GLU A 208 -14.21 -9.99 -15.19
C GLU A 208 -14.76 -8.96 -14.21
N SER A 209 -13.94 -8.46 -13.29
CA SER A 209 -14.35 -7.49 -12.28
C SER A 209 -14.81 -6.17 -12.89
N THR A 210 -14.07 -5.63 -13.86
CA THR A 210 -14.48 -4.37 -14.53
C THR A 210 -15.71 -4.55 -15.42
N ARG A 211 -15.86 -5.70 -16.10
CA ARG A 211 -17.08 -6.00 -16.86
C ARG A 211 -18.30 -5.99 -15.96
N THR A 212 -18.24 -6.67 -14.81
CA THR A 212 -19.34 -6.72 -13.83
C THR A 212 -19.65 -5.35 -13.29
N PHE A 213 -18.62 -4.60 -12.90
CA PHE A 213 -18.77 -3.25 -12.36
C PHE A 213 -19.41 -2.29 -13.36
N PHE A 214 -18.95 -2.26 -14.60
CA PHE A 214 -19.53 -1.38 -15.62
C PHE A 214 -20.98 -1.77 -15.98
N SER A 215 -21.31 -3.06 -15.91
CA SER A 215 -22.72 -3.49 -16.05
C SER A 215 -23.61 -2.93 -14.94
N ILE A 216 -23.13 -2.94 -13.69
CA ILE A 216 -23.83 -2.35 -12.54
C ILE A 216 -23.96 -0.83 -12.71
N ALA A 217 -22.86 -0.16 -13.04
CA ALA A 217 -22.83 1.28 -13.29
C ALA A 217 -23.83 1.68 -14.40
N SER A 218 -23.91 0.89 -15.49
CA SER A 218 -24.89 1.07 -16.56
C SER A 218 -26.33 0.95 -16.07
N GLY A 219 -26.61 -0.06 -15.25
CA GLY A 219 -27.94 -0.22 -14.67
C GLY A 219 -28.37 0.97 -13.81
N ILE A 220 -27.46 1.53 -12.99
CA ILE A 220 -27.71 2.71 -12.16
C ILE A 220 -27.92 3.95 -13.04
N SER A 221 -27.01 4.21 -13.98
CA SER A 221 -27.08 5.34 -14.91
C SER A 221 -28.41 5.39 -15.66
N HIS A 222 -28.80 4.28 -16.30
CA HIS A 222 -30.04 4.21 -17.07
C HIS A 222 -31.31 4.38 -16.22
N LYS A 223 -31.33 3.79 -15.01
CA LYS A 223 -32.49 3.90 -14.13
C LYS A 223 -32.70 5.31 -13.58
N LEU A 224 -31.61 6.03 -13.29
CA LEU A 224 -31.66 7.35 -12.66
C LEU A 224 -31.46 8.51 -13.65
N GLY A 225 -31.07 8.23 -14.89
CA GLY A 225 -30.78 9.26 -15.88
C GLY A 225 -29.54 10.09 -15.54
N ILE A 226 -28.55 9.50 -14.84
CA ILE A 226 -27.31 10.18 -14.43
C ILE A 226 -26.12 9.70 -15.26
N THR A 227 -25.09 10.53 -15.33
CA THR A 227 -23.78 10.18 -15.88
C THR A 227 -22.71 10.32 -14.81
N PHE A 228 -21.57 9.64 -14.97
CA PHE A 228 -20.47 9.68 -14.04
C PHE A 228 -19.34 10.56 -14.58
N GLU A 229 -18.82 11.47 -13.76
CA GLU A 229 -17.64 12.28 -14.08
C GLU A 229 -16.36 11.46 -14.00
N PHE A 230 -16.35 10.46 -13.14
CA PHE A 230 -15.29 9.48 -13.07
C PHE A 230 -15.80 8.09 -12.72
N VAL A 231 -15.04 7.11 -13.15
CA VAL A 231 -15.24 5.71 -12.82
C VAL A 231 -13.93 5.20 -12.23
N ASP A 232 -13.97 4.87 -10.96
CA ASP A 232 -12.81 4.39 -10.22
C ASP A 232 -12.89 2.89 -10.04
N ILE A 233 -11.94 2.16 -10.59
CA ILE A 233 -11.88 0.70 -10.49
C ILE A 233 -10.98 0.22 -9.34
N GLY A 234 -10.50 1.14 -8.51
CA GLY A 234 -9.64 0.86 -7.36
C GLY A 234 -8.24 0.40 -7.73
N GLY A 235 -7.64 -0.27 -6.78
CA GLY A 235 -6.29 -0.81 -6.91
C GLY A 235 -6.25 -2.31 -7.23
N GLY A 236 -5.47 -3.03 -6.46
CA GLY A 236 -5.33 -4.49 -6.60
C GLY A 236 -4.17 -4.94 -7.47
N PHE A 237 -3.55 -4.05 -8.25
CA PHE A 237 -2.39 -4.35 -9.10
C PHE A 237 -1.25 -4.94 -8.28
N GLY A 238 -0.88 -6.19 -8.58
CA GLY A 238 0.05 -6.99 -7.80
C GLY A 238 1.50 -6.91 -8.27
N VAL A 239 2.37 -7.37 -7.39
CA VAL A 239 3.77 -7.66 -7.67
C VAL A 239 4.08 -9.09 -7.22
N PRO A 240 4.97 -9.83 -7.89
CA PRO A 240 5.30 -11.18 -7.49
C PRO A 240 6.12 -11.19 -6.18
N TYR A 241 5.78 -12.13 -5.29
CA TYR A 241 6.49 -12.40 -4.03
C TYR A 241 7.12 -13.79 -4.00
N ARG A 242 6.86 -14.64 -5.00
CA ARG A 242 7.41 -16.00 -5.10
C ARG A 242 8.14 -16.20 -6.44
N ASP A 243 9.12 -17.09 -6.44
CA ASP A 243 9.94 -17.41 -7.64
C ASP A 243 9.11 -17.88 -8.84
N ASN A 244 7.98 -18.56 -8.58
CA ASN A 244 7.10 -19.10 -9.61
C ASN A 244 5.96 -18.16 -10.03
N GLU A 245 5.93 -16.95 -9.50
CA GLU A 245 4.95 -15.95 -9.90
C GLU A 245 5.48 -15.10 -11.04
N GLU A 246 4.64 -14.86 -12.04
CA GLU A 246 4.92 -13.93 -13.12
C GLU A 246 4.43 -12.53 -12.76
N SER A 247 5.09 -11.52 -13.29
CA SER A 247 4.65 -10.13 -13.15
C SER A 247 3.30 -9.92 -13.84
N LEU A 248 2.46 -9.05 -13.30
CA LEU A 248 1.20 -8.67 -13.91
C LEU A 248 1.46 -8.10 -15.32
N ASP A 249 0.83 -8.69 -16.32
CA ASP A 249 0.81 -8.16 -17.68
C ASP A 249 -0.09 -6.91 -17.74
N LEU A 250 0.53 -5.73 -17.55
CA LEU A 250 -0.15 -4.45 -17.59
C LEU A 250 -0.77 -4.13 -18.96
N GLY A 251 -0.12 -4.55 -20.04
CA GLY A 251 -0.61 -4.34 -21.40
C GLY A 251 -1.93 -5.08 -21.62
N ARG A 252 -1.96 -6.36 -21.27
CA ARG A 252 -3.19 -7.19 -21.35
C ARG A 252 -4.26 -6.68 -20.40
N THR A 253 -3.89 -6.34 -19.16
CA THR A 253 -4.81 -5.81 -18.15
C THR A 253 -5.47 -4.51 -18.62
N SER A 254 -4.70 -3.53 -19.09
CA SER A 254 -5.22 -2.25 -19.55
C SER A 254 -6.09 -2.41 -20.81
N ASN A 255 -5.72 -3.32 -21.72
CA ASN A 255 -6.54 -3.60 -22.90
C ASN A 255 -7.92 -4.17 -22.54
N TYR A 256 -7.98 -5.09 -21.56
CA TYR A 256 -9.27 -5.60 -21.08
C TYR A 256 -10.14 -4.53 -20.43
N ILE A 257 -9.56 -3.66 -19.62
CA ILE A 257 -10.28 -2.55 -19.00
C ILE A 257 -10.81 -1.58 -20.07
N LYS A 258 -9.97 -1.20 -21.04
CA LYS A 258 -10.36 -0.32 -22.16
C LYS A 258 -11.45 -0.93 -23.05
N GLU A 259 -11.38 -2.23 -23.33
CA GLU A 259 -12.40 -2.96 -24.07
C GLU A 259 -13.74 -2.93 -23.31
N ASN A 260 -13.74 -3.20 -22.03
CA ASN A 260 -14.93 -3.11 -21.19
C ASN A 260 -15.50 -1.69 -21.17
N MET A 261 -14.68 -0.65 -21.01
CA MET A 261 -15.15 0.75 -21.10
C MET A 261 -15.82 1.05 -22.44
N LYS A 262 -15.24 0.57 -23.54
CA LYS A 262 -15.79 0.76 -24.88
C LYS A 262 -17.17 0.09 -25.04
N ASN A 263 -17.37 -1.08 -24.42
CA ASN A 263 -18.64 -1.84 -24.49
C ASN A 263 -19.77 -1.15 -23.70
N TYR A 264 -19.43 -0.29 -22.75
CA TYR A 264 -20.38 0.47 -21.94
C TYR A 264 -20.28 1.98 -22.19
N ARG A 265 -20.05 2.38 -23.45
CA ARG A 265 -19.76 3.76 -23.85
C ARG A 265 -20.88 4.74 -23.48
N ASP A 266 -22.11 4.29 -23.43
CA ASP A 266 -23.29 5.12 -23.11
C ASP A 266 -23.30 5.62 -21.65
N LEU A 267 -22.46 5.04 -20.78
CA LEU A 267 -22.27 5.48 -19.40
C LEU A 267 -21.41 6.73 -19.26
N PHE A 268 -20.56 6.96 -20.26
CA PHE A 268 -19.48 7.89 -20.18
C PHE A 268 -19.77 9.13 -21.03
N THR A 269 -19.55 10.30 -20.47
CA THR A 269 -19.38 11.52 -21.25
C THR A 269 -17.98 11.52 -21.88
N GLU A 270 -17.74 12.39 -22.83
CA GLU A 270 -16.40 12.59 -23.43
C GLU A 270 -15.33 12.96 -22.38
N ASN A 271 -15.75 13.48 -21.24
CA ASN A 271 -14.88 13.95 -20.16
C ASN A 271 -14.78 12.98 -18.96
N THR A 272 -15.48 11.83 -19.00
CA THR A 272 -15.44 10.86 -17.89
C THR A 272 -14.04 10.29 -17.73
N LYS A 273 -13.48 10.37 -16.51
CA LYS A 273 -12.16 9.86 -16.19
C LYS A 273 -12.21 8.42 -15.70
N LEU A 274 -11.32 7.60 -16.21
CA LEU A 274 -10.96 6.33 -15.57
C LEU A 274 -9.93 6.60 -14.48
N ILE A 275 -10.20 6.12 -13.27
CA ILE A 275 -9.28 6.20 -12.13
C ILE A 275 -8.85 4.79 -11.74
N ILE A 276 -7.58 4.62 -11.40
CA ILE A 276 -7.05 3.44 -10.72
C ILE A 276 -6.28 3.86 -9.47
N GLU A 277 -6.29 3.00 -8.43
CA GLU A 277 -5.71 3.28 -7.12
C GLU A 277 -4.62 2.28 -6.69
N PRO A 278 -3.57 2.03 -7.50
CA PRO A 278 -2.52 1.12 -7.10
C PRO A 278 -1.71 1.70 -5.93
N GLY A 279 -1.55 0.89 -4.87
CA GLY A 279 -0.59 1.19 -3.79
C GLY A 279 0.64 0.33 -3.95
N ARG A 280 0.47 -0.98 -3.76
CA ARG A 280 1.53 -1.99 -3.78
C ARG A 280 2.38 -1.95 -5.05
N TYR A 281 1.77 -1.91 -6.22
CA TYR A 281 2.49 -1.92 -7.50
C TYR A 281 3.52 -0.81 -7.60
N ILE A 282 3.20 0.37 -7.07
CA ILE A 282 4.07 1.56 -7.17
C ILE A 282 5.29 1.43 -6.26
N VAL A 283 5.13 0.95 -5.03
CA VAL A 283 6.19 1.07 -4.03
C VAL A 283 6.76 -0.25 -3.52
N ALA A 284 6.09 -1.39 -3.65
CA ALA A 284 6.55 -2.63 -3.01
C ALA A 284 7.99 -3.00 -3.39
N ASN A 285 8.27 -3.13 -4.68
CA ASN A 285 9.58 -3.51 -5.20
C ASN A 285 10.58 -2.35 -5.25
N SER A 286 10.16 -1.15 -4.83
CA SER A 286 11.05 0.01 -4.78
C SER A 286 11.89 0.07 -3.51
N ALA A 287 11.73 -0.89 -2.58
CA ALA A 287 12.52 -0.91 -1.37
C ALA A 287 12.91 -2.33 -0.94
N VAL A 288 14.04 -2.37 -0.25
CA VAL A 288 14.58 -3.53 0.45
C VAL A 288 14.74 -3.21 1.93
N LEU A 289 14.42 -4.18 2.80
CA LEU A 289 14.66 -4.11 4.24
C LEU A 289 15.91 -4.93 4.55
N ILE A 290 16.94 -4.25 5.05
CA ILE A 290 18.20 -4.86 5.42
C ILE A 290 18.20 -5.18 6.91
N SER A 291 18.58 -6.41 7.21
CA SER A 291 18.64 -6.93 8.57
C SER A 291 19.94 -7.66 8.81
N ARG A 292 20.43 -7.62 10.04
CA ARG A 292 21.64 -8.33 10.47
C ARG A 292 21.27 -9.59 11.23
N VAL A 293 21.95 -10.68 10.93
CA VAL A 293 21.88 -11.90 11.71
C VAL A 293 22.51 -11.65 13.08
N THR A 294 21.76 -11.88 14.14
CA THR A 294 22.19 -11.64 15.53
C THR A 294 22.65 -12.92 16.22
N CYS A 295 21.97 -14.03 15.93
CA CYS A 295 22.30 -15.33 16.52
C CYS A 295 21.81 -16.47 15.60
N LYS A 296 22.30 -17.66 15.88
CA LYS A 296 21.84 -18.89 15.24
C LYS A 296 21.64 -19.96 16.28
N LYS A 297 20.51 -20.66 16.22
CA LYS A 297 20.18 -21.81 17.05
C LYS A 297 20.01 -23.01 16.13
N ASP A 298 20.76 -24.07 16.43
CA ASP A 298 20.74 -25.33 15.66
C ASP A 298 20.50 -26.47 16.62
N TYR A 299 19.23 -26.75 16.88
CA TYR A 299 18.78 -27.86 17.72
C TYR A 299 17.88 -28.75 16.87
N ASP A 300 16.60 -28.87 17.19
CA ASP A 300 15.62 -29.64 16.41
C ASP A 300 15.36 -29.01 15.02
N ARG A 301 15.59 -27.69 14.95
CA ARG A 301 15.42 -26.87 13.73
C ARG A 301 16.40 -25.71 13.75
N ILE A 302 16.90 -25.34 12.59
CA ILE A 302 17.73 -24.14 12.45
C ILE A 302 16.82 -22.89 12.57
N MET A 303 17.19 -22.01 13.51
CA MET A 303 16.59 -20.69 13.67
C MET A 303 17.66 -19.62 13.51
N ILE A 304 17.49 -18.76 12.52
CA ILE A 304 18.37 -17.63 12.19
C ILE A 304 17.75 -16.40 12.81
N GLY A 305 18.28 -15.96 13.96
CA GLY A 305 17.83 -14.75 14.64
C GLY A 305 18.33 -13.50 13.94
N THR A 306 17.48 -12.50 13.81
CA THR A 306 17.79 -11.22 13.16
C THR A 306 17.36 -10.05 14.04
N ASP A 307 17.86 -8.85 13.75
CA ASP A 307 17.46 -7.60 14.40
C ASP A 307 16.16 -7.01 13.84
N THR A 308 15.56 -7.67 12.85
CA THR A 308 14.22 -7.35 12.31
C THR A 308 13.19 -8.29 12.90
N GLY A 309 12.11 -7.75 13.47
CA GLY A 309 10.97 -8.52 13.96
C GLY A 309 9.65 -8.10 13.34
N MET A 310 8.58 -8.76 13.78
CA MET A 310 7.21 -8.47 13.37
C MET A 310 6.77 -7.02 13.69
N ASN A 311 7.46 -6.34 14.59
CA ASN A 311 7.25 -4.92 14.85
C ASN A 311 7.57 -4.03 13.64
N ILE A 312 8.49 -4.46 12.77
CA ILE A 312 8.86 -3.78 11.52
C ILE A 312 8.14 -4.41 10.33
N LEU A 313 8.16 -5.75 10.23
CA LEU A 313 7.56 -6.51 9.13
C LEU A 313 6.48 -7.48 9.66
N ILE A 314 5.28 -6.94 9.91
CA ILE A 314 4.17 -7.72 10.51
C ILE A 314 3.54 -8.74 9.54
N ARG A 315 3.63 -8.52 8.24
CA ARG A 315 2.88 -9.27 7.22
C ARG A 315 3.08 -10.79 7.25
N PRO A 316 4.30 -11.34 7.46
CA PRO A 316 4.49 -12.79 7.62
C PRO A 316 3.75 -13.36 8.84
N ALA A 317 3.77 -12.65 9.96
CA ALA A 317 3.07 -13.09 11.18
C ALA A 317 1.55 -12.97 11.05
N LEU A 318 1.06 -11.89 10.44
CA LEU A 318 -0.37 -11.58 10.35
C LEU A 318 -1.09 -12.38 9.26
N TYR A 319 -0.47 -12.55 8.10
CA TYR A 319 -1.11 -13.14 6.92
C TYR A 319 -0.43 -14.42 6.43
N GLY A 320 0.76 -14.77 6.95
CA GLY A 320 1.62 -15.77 6.33
C GLY A 320 2.24 -15.29 5.02
N ALA A 321 2.36 -13.98 4.85
CA ALA A 321 2.96 -13.38 3.64
C ALA A 321 4.42 -13.77 3.49
N ILE A 322 4.83 -14.00 2.25
CA ILE A 322 6.21 -14.30 1.90
C ILE A 322 6.90 -13.02 1.45
N HIS A 323 8.11 -12.79 1.95
CA HIS A 323 9.05 -11.83 1.40
C HIS A 323 10.32 -12.59 1.03
N PRO A 324 10.81 -12.50 -0.22
CA PRO A 324 12.05 -13.14 -0.59
C PRO A 324 13.22 -12.59 0.21
N ILE A 325 14.15 -13.48 0.60
CA ILE A 325 15.32 -13.15 1.40
C ILE A 325 16.58 -13.52 0.62
N ILE A 326 17.51 -12.56 0.50
CA ILE A 326 18.81 -12.75 -0.15
C ILE A 326 19.91 -12.40 0.86
N PRO A 327 20.87 -13.30 1.14
CA PRO A 327 22.08 -12.99 1.87
C PRO A 327 22.95 -12.00 1.09
N VAL A 328 23.28 -10.85 1.68
CA VAL A 328 23.95 -9.75 0.98
C VAL A 328 25.37 -10.12 0.53
N ASN A 329 26.16 -10.73 1.42
CA ASN A 329 27.57 -11.06 1.13
C ASN A 329 27.77 -12.51 0.66
N LYS A 330 26.71 -13.32 0.69
CA LYS A 330 26.77 -14.76 0.38
C LYS A 330 25.81 -15.18 -0.72
N PHE A 331 25.32 -14.22 -1.52
CA PHE A 331 24.25 -14.46 -2.50
C PHE A 331 24.65 -15.45 -3.60
N PHE A 332 25.94 -15.60 -3.93
CA PHE A 332 26.44 -16.61 -4.88
C PHE A 332 26.68 -17.99 -4.27
N ASN A 333 26.67 -18.10 -2.93
CA ASN A 333 26.89 -19.36 -2.28
C ASN A 333 25.73 -20.32 -2.51
N LYS A 334 26.01 -21.62 -2.40
CA LYS A 334 24.92 -22.62 -2.44
C LYS A 334 24.03 -22.49 -1.22
N LYS A 335 22.75 -22.79 -1.42
CA LYS A 335 21.79 -22.93 -0.32
C LYS A 335 22.03 -24.27 0.36
N GLU A 336 22.64 -24.25 1.53
CA GLU A 336 23.07 -25.45 2.27
C GLU A 336 22.27 -25.70 3.53
N GLU A 337 21.46 -24.71 3.95
CA GLU A 337 20.66 -24.78 5.19
C GLU A 337 19.19 -24.64 4.90
N ARG A 338 18.38 -25.19 5.81
CA ARG A 338 16.94 -25.02 5.80
C ARG A 338 16.47 -24.68 7.22
N GLY A 339 15.78 -23.57 7.39
CA GLY A 339 15.38 -23.08 8.69
C GLY A 339 14.40 -21.92 8.66
N ASP A 340 14.09 -21.40 9.84
CA ASP A 340 13.25 -20.22 10.05
C ASP A 340 14.16 -18.98 10.25
N VAL A 341 13.74 -17.84 9.68
CA VAL A 341 14.29 -16.51 10.00
C VAL A 341 13.36 -15.88 11.01
N VAL A 342 13.88 -15.53 12.18
CA VAL A 342 13.09 -15.10 13.34
C VAL A 342 13.56 -13.75 13.87
N GLY A 343 12.66 -12.98 14.43
CA GLY A 343 12.95 -11.66 15.01
C GLY A 343 13.14 -11.69 16.53
N PRO A 344 13.33 -10.50 17.15
CA PRO A 344 13.60 -10.33 18.57
C PRO A 344 12.35 -10.17 19.45
N ILE A 345 11.15 -10.21 18.88
CA ILE A 345 9.90 -9.98 19.61
C ILE A 345 9.53 -11.20 20.45
N CYS A 346 9.01 -10.98 21.66
CA CYS A 346 8.68 -12.02 22.61
C CYS A 346 7.40 -12.79 22.24
N GLU A 347 7.27 -13.19 20.96
CA GLU A 347 6.18 -14.02 20.45
C GLU A 347 6.69 -15.10 19.49
N ASN A 348 6.15 -16.30 19.57
CA ASN A 348 6.54 -17.41 18.67
C ASN A 348 6.09 -17.19 17.22
N THR A 349 5.20 -16.24 16.99
CA THR A 349 4.76 -15.79 15.65
C THR A 349 5.75 -14.85 14.98
N ASP A 350 6.77 -14.34 15.71
CA ASP A 350 7.80 -13.45 15.18
C ASP A 350 8.77 -14.19 14.24
N LYS A 351 8.24 -14.61 13.11
CA LYS A 351 8.96 -15.31 12.05
C LYS A 351 8.82 -14.54 10.74
N ILE A 352 9.93 -14.02 10.27
CA ILE A 352 10.02 -13.31 8.98
C ILE A 352 9.87 -14.30 7.82
N ALA A 353 10.45 -15.50 7.98
CA ALA A 353 10.28 -16.60 7.03
C ALA A 353 10.28 -17.93 7.76
N LYS A 354 9.54 -18.91 7.22
CA LYS A 354 9.43 -20.25 7.77
C LYS A 354 9.94 -21.28 6.77
N ASP A 355 10.80 -22.19 7.25
CA ASP A 355 11.23 -23.37 6.54
C ASP A 355 11.82 -23.07 5.16
N ILE A 356 12.62 -22.00 5.06
CA ILE A 356 13.26 -21.59 3.80
C ILE A 356 14.60 -22.29 3.59
N SER A 357 14.91 -22.56 2.30
CA SER A 357 16.26 -22.98 1.88
C SER A 357 17.10 -21.73 1.64
N ILE A 358 18.20 -21.60 2.38
CA ILE A 358 19.06 -20.42 2.37
C ILE A 358 20.54 -20.81 2.46
N GLN A 359 21.42 -19.90 2.11
CA GLN A 359 22.87 -20.05 2.29
C GLN A 359 23.20 -20.16 3.78
N LYS A 360 24.33 -20.77 4.12
CA LYS A 360 24.82 -20.85 5.49
C LYS A 360 25.14 -19.46 6.03
N LEU A 361 24.32 -19.02 6.99
CA LEU A 361 24.44 -17.72 7.65
C LEU A 361 25.07 -17.85 9.04
N GLU A 362 25.84 -16.83 9.41
CA GLU A 362 26.48 -16.71 10.71
C GLU A 362 26.13 -15.33 11.34
N PRO A 363 26.23 -15.19 12.66
CA PRO A 363 26.08 -13.88 13.31
C PRO A 363 26.96 -12.80 12.69
N GLY A 364 26.38 -11.64 12.38
CA GLY A 364 27.02 -10.54 11.66
C GLY A 364 26.71 -10.49 10.16
N ASP A 365 26.29 -11.58 9.54
CA ASP A 365 25.85 -11.57 8.13
C ASP A 365 24.65 -10.65 7.91
N LEU A 366 24.56 -10.06 6.72
CA LEU A 366 23.45 -9.24 6.29
C LEU A 366 22.52 -10.01 5.37
N ILE A 367 21.22 -9.80 5.57
CA ILE A 367 20.17 -10.26 4.66
C ILE A 367 19.36 -9.08 4.12
N ALA A 368 18.98 -9.14 2.85
CA ALA A 368 18.05 -8.24 2.20
C ALA A 368 16.69 -8.92 2.05
N ILE A 369 15.66 -8.31 2.62
CA ILE A 369 14.26 -8.76 2.54
C ILE A 369 13.60 -7.89 1.48
N LEU A 370 13.11 -8.51 0.40
CA LEU A 370 12.62 -7.82 -0.79
C LEU A 370 11.16 -7.37 -0.66
N ASN A 371 10.75 -6.51 -1.60
CA ASN A 371 9.38 -5.96 -1.68
C ASN A 371 8.95 -5.26 -0.38
N ALA A 372 9.89 -4.55 0.24
CA ALA A 372 9.69 -3.91 1.54
C ALA A 372 9.10 -2.48 1.46
N GLY A 373 8.77 -1.97 0.27
CA GLY A 373 8.27 -0.60 0.11
C GLY A 373 6.80 -0.41 0.43
N ALA A 374 5.99 -1.49 0.47
CA ALA A 374 4.56 -1.42 0.73
C ALA A 374 4.16 -2.20 1.98
N TYR A 375 3.35 -1.58 2.85
CA TYR A 375 2.79 -2.21 4.04
C TYR A 375 3.84 -2.76 5.03
N VAL A 376 5.01 -2.13 5.06
CA VAL A 376 6.06 -2.37 6.05
C VAL A 376 6.03 -1.25 7.07
N THR A 377 6.55 -0.08 6.75
CA THR A 377 6.54 1.06 7.69
C THR A 377 5.13 1.48 8.09
N SER A 378 4.17 1.50 7.14
CA SER A 378 2.79 1.87 7.43
C SER A 378 2.06 0.93 8.39
N MET A 379 2.55 -0.30 8.56
CA MET A 379 2.01 -1.29 9.51
C MET A 379 2.95 -1.56 10.69
N SER A 380 4.08 -0.88 10.79
CA SER A 380 5.05 -1.08 11.86
C SER A 380 4.53 -0.56 13.21
N SER A 381 5.05 -1.12 14.29
CA SER A 381 4.69 -0.77 15.67
C SER A 381 5.94 -0.71 16.56
N ASN A 382 5.77 -0.21 17.78
CA ASN A 382 6.81 -0.27 18.81
C ASN A 382 6.56 -1.42 19.81
N TYR A 383 6.05 -2.55 19.31
CA TYR A 383 5.83 -3.73 20.17
C TYR A 383 7.11 -4.18 20.86
N ASN A 384 7.03 -4.57 22.13
CA ASN A 384 8.15 -4.77 23.05
C ASN A 384 9.07 -3.54 23.22
N LEU A 385 8.55 -2.32 23.00
CA LEU A 385 9.31 -1.05 23.02
C LEU A 385 10.50 -1.09 22.04
N GLN A 386 10.38 -1.82 20.94
CA GLN A 386 11.40 -1.88 19.89
C GLN A 386 11.26 -0.69 18.93
N PRO A 387 12.36 -0.09 18.50
CA PRO A 387 12.33 1.03 17.56
C PRO A 387 11.89 0.58 16.16
N LYS A 388 11.24 1.48 15.44
CA LYS A 388 11.01 1.31 13.99
C LYS A 388 12.32 1.56 13.23
N ALA A 389 12.42 0.98 12.04
CA ALA A 389 13.60 1.07 11.20
C ALA A 389 13.87 2.51 10.71
N MET A 390 15.15 2.82 10.49
CA MET A 390 15.54 3.98 9.67
C MET A 390 15.15 3.75 8.21
N GLU A 391 14.80 4.84 7.52
CA GLU A 391 14.50 4.80 6.08
C GLU A 391 15.39 5.78 5.32
N ILE A 392 16.01 5.31 4.25
CA ILE A 392 16.78 6.13 3.34
C ILE A 392 16.25 6.04 1.91
N LEU A 393 16.39 7.10 1.17
CA LEU A 393 16.04 7.20 -0.26
C LEU A 393 17.32 7.36 -1.07
N LEU A 394 17.50 6.47 -2.06
CA LEU A 394 18.53 6.59 -3.07
C LEU A 394 17.98 7.38 -4.27
N ASP A 395 18.62 8.51 -4.57
CA ASP A 395 18.31 9.37 -5.71
C ASP A 395 19.59 9.79 -6.43
N ASN A 396 19.77 9.36 -7.68
CA ASN A 396 20.91 9.73 -8.53
C ASN A 396 22.30 9.51 -7.86
N ARG A 397 22.47 8.43 -7.12
CA ARG A 397 23.65 8.06 -6.32
C ARG A 397 23.83 8.86 -5.02
N GLU A 398 22.90 9.74 -4.68
CA GLU A 398 22.87 10.41 -3.38
C GLU A 398 21.95 9.66 -2.42
N GLU A 399 22.20 9.80 -1.14
CA GLU A 399 21.52 9.11 -0.04
C GLU A 399 20.83 10.16 0.83
N TYR A 400 19.53 10.04 1.03
CA TYR A 400 18.75 10.93 1.87
C TYR A 400 18.07 10.15 2.98
N ILE A 401 18.25 10.55 4.23
CA ILE A 401 17.44 10.03 5.32
C ILE A 401 16.03 10.60 5.15
N ILE A 402 15.02 9.73 5.03
CA ILE A 402 13.61 10.11 4.88
C ILE A 402 12.77 9.72 6.10
N ARG A 403 13.34 8.95 7.02
CA ARG A 403 12.84 8.67 8.36
C ARG A 403 14.00 8.25 9.25
N GLU A 404 14.16 8.93 10.36
CA GLU A 404 15.13 8.52 11.40
C GLU A 404 14.64 7.29 12.15
N ARG A 405 15.57 6.53 12.76
CA ARG A 405 15.25 5.45 13.68
C ARG A 405 14.63 6.06 14.94
N ASP A 406 13.60 5.41 15.49
CA ASP A 406 13.02 5.86 16.74
C ASP A 406 14.07 5.75 17.86
N GLU A 407 14.21 6.81 18.66
CA GLU A 407 14.87 6.77 19.95
C GLU A 407 13.85 6.48 21.07
N LEU A 408 14.33 6.15 22.26
CA LEU A 408 13.44 5.88 23.40
C LEU A 408 12.47 7.04 23.66
N GLN A 409 12.94 8.28 23.53
CA GLN A 409 12.15 9.47 23.76
C GLN A 409 11.01 9.61 22.75
N ASP A 410 11.25 9.27 21.48
CA ASP A 410 10.21 9.32 20.45
C ASP A 410 9.04 8.36 20.76
N MET A 411 9.38 7.19 21.30
CA MET A 411 8.37 6.19 21.69
C MET A 411 7.59 6.59 22.95
N LEU A 412 8.14 7.47 23.78
CA LEU A 412 7.57 7.86 25.07
C LEU A 412 6.89 9.24 25.06
N ASN A 413 7.01 10.02 23.99
CA ASN A 413 6.56 11.43 23.91
C ASN A 413 5.11 11.67 24.32
N ASN A 414 4.22 10.69 24.12
CA ASN A 414 2.80 10.82 24.46
C ASN A 414 2.41 10.19 25.80
N PHE A 415 3.35 9.65 26.57
CA PHE A 415 3.06 9.08 27.88
C PHE A 415 3.17 10.15 28.97
N ILE A 416 2.22 10.12 29.88
CA ILE A 416 2.16 11.07 31.02
C ILE A 416 2.14 10.26 32.30
N ILE A 417 3.09 10.54 33.20
CA ILE A 417 3.09 10.00 34.56
C ILE A 417 2.32 10.99 35.46
N PRO A 418 1.21 10.59 36.08
CA PRO A 418 0.53 11.42 37.09
C PRO A 418 1.49 11.82 38.21
N GLU A 419 1.34 13.06 38.72
CA GLU A 419 2.30 13.64 39.68
C GLU A 419 2.56 12.75 40.91
N HIS A 420 1.48 12.14 41.46
CA HIS A 420 1.56 11.28 42.62
C HIS A 420 2.25 9.91 42.38
N LEU A 421 2.54 9.56 41.10
CA LEU A 421 3.23 8.34 40.70
C LEU A 421 4.69 8.61 40.27
N LYS A 422 5.10 9.86 40.19
CA LYS A 422 6.47 10.20 39.88
C LYS A 422 7.42 9.77 40.99
N ALA A 423 8.55 9.15 40.65
CA ALA A 423 9.62 8.90 41.58
C ALA A 423 10.29 10.22 42.00
N ILE A 424 10.83 10.27 43.20
CA ILE A 424 11.56 11.46 43.72
C ILE A 424 12.74 11.78 42.78
N GLY A 425 12.74 13.00 42.21
CA GLY A 425 13.77 13.46 41.26
C GLY A 425 13.50 13.15 39.79
N MET A 426 12.30 12.66 39.44
CA MET A 426 11.88 12.42 38.04
C MET A 426 11.12 13.64 37.49
N ASP A 427 11.78 14.51 36.75
CA ASP A 427 11.17 15.68 36.15
C ASP A 427 10.49 15.38 34.81
N ARG A 428 10.98 14.40 34.03
CA ARG A 428 10.42 13.88 32.77
C ARG A 428 10.78 12.41 32.62
N LEU A 429 9.98 11.69 31.83
CA LEU A 429 10.40 10.38 31.28
C LEU A 429 11.52 10.58 30.28
#